data_cd59ab39efddb68909e39da5de2c1060
#
_entry.id   cd59ab39efddb68909e39da5de2c1060
#
_cell.length_a   1.000
_cell.length_b   1.000
_cell.length_c   1.000
_cell.angle_alpha   90.00
_cell.angle_beta   90.00
_cell.angle_gamma   90.00
#
_symmetry.space_group_name_H-M   'P 1'
#
loop_
_entity.id
_entity.type
_entity.pdbx_description
1 polymer ?
#
loop_
_entity_poly.entity_id
_entity_poly.type
_entity_poly.pdbx_seq_one_letter_code
_entity_poly.pdbx_strand_id
1 'polypeptide(L)'
;DEAAIKHLFKEAQPDAVINCSALSVPDYCETHHEEAYLTNVTAVEQLAYLCEIYKSRFIHLSTDFVFDGKIDENSGQLYTEESLPAPVNYYGFTKWKGENRIAEICSNYAIVRVEIVYGKALPGQHGNIVQLVMNRLNAGQEIRVVSDQWRTPTYVGDVSDGVQRLIENTANGIFHICGDECMTIAEIAFHVADCMKLDRSLIHPITTKDMKEATPR
;
A
#
# COMPACT_ATOMS: atom_id res chain seq x y z
N ASP A 1 -13.48 0.44 -17.46
CA ASP A 1 -14.07 0.10 -18.75
C ASP A 1 -13.12 -0.84 -19.51
N GLU A 2 -13.52 -2.10 -19.71
CA GLU A 2 -12.72 -3.15 -20.36
C GLU A 2 -12.37 -2.80 -21.81
N ALA A 3 -13.29 -2.20 -22.54
CA ALA A 3 -13.08 -1.85 -23.95
C ALA A 3 -12.01 -0.76 -24.08
N ALA A 4 -12.02 0.22 -23.18
CA ALA A 4 -11.03 1.28 -23.16
C ALA A 4 -9.61 0.75 -22.82
N ILE A 5 -9.49 -0.19 -21.87
CA ILE A 5 -8.22 -0.81 -21.52
C ILE A 5 -7.70 -1.64 -22.72
N LYS A 6 -8.53 -2.44 -23.36
CA LYS A 6 -8.15 -3.23 -24.55
C LYS A 6 -7.70 -2.32 -25.71
N HIS A 7 -8.39 -1.20 -25.92
CA HIS A 7 -8.00 -0.23 -26.93
C HIS A 7 -6.63 0.38 -26.63
N LEU A 8 -6.39 0.77 -25.38
CA LEU A 8 -5.11 1.32 -24.95
C LEU A 8 -3.93 0.34 -25.16
N PHE A 9 -4.12 -0.94 -24.82
CA PHE A 9 -3.10 -1.96 -25.06
C PHE A 9 -2.81 -2.16 -26.54
N LYS A 10 -3.86 -2.13 -27.38
CA LYS A 10 -3.71 -2.25 -28.82
C LYS A 10 -2.93 -1.10 -29.45
N GLU A 11 -3.16 0.11 -28.97
CA GLU A 11 -2.47 1.31 -29.46
C GLU A 11 -1.04 1.43 -28.93
N ALA A 12 -0.87 1.27 -27.62
CA ALA A 12 0.40 1.50 -26.96
C ALA A 12 1.39 0.32 -27.08
N GLN A 13 0.90 -0.92 -27.21
CA GLN A 13 1.69 -2.15 -27.22
C GLN A 13 2.82 -2.12 -26.15
N PRO A 14 2.46 -1.95 -24.86
CA PRO A 14 3.42 -1.66 -23.82
C PRO A 14 4.37 -2.83 -23.55
N ASP A 15 5.66 -2.56 -23.37
CA ASP A 15 6.62 -3.55 -22.87
C ASP A 15 6.41 -3.86 -21.39
N ALA A 16 5.94 -2.86 -20.62
CA ALA A 16 5.62 -3.01 -19.20
C ALA A 16 4.37 -2.19 -18.83
N VAL A 17 3.60 -2.71 -17.88
CA VAL A 17 2.42 -2.07 -17.30
C VAL A 17 2.60 -1.99 -15.80
N ILE A 18 2.51 -0.78 -15.23
CA ILE A 18 2.56 -0.53 -13.79
C ILE A 18 1.15 -0.19 -13.33
N ASN A 19 0.54 -1.06 -12.53
CA ASN A 19 -0.78 -0.82 -11.96
C ASN A 19 -0.67 -0.24 -10.54
N CYS A 20 -0.90 1.07 -10.44
CA CYS A 20 -0.99 1.81 -9.17
C CYS A 20 -2.45 2.07 -8.76
N SER A 21 -3.43 1.63 -9.55
CA SER A 21 -4.84 1.87 -9.24
C SER A 21 -5.36 0.90 -8.20
N ALA A 22 -6.08 1.44 -7.22
CA ALA A 22 -6.79 0.65 -6.21
C ALA A 22 -7.88 1.49 -5.55
N LEU A 23 -8.94 0.84 -5.08
CA LEU A 23 -9.78 1.39 -4.03
C LEU A 23 -9.09 1.10 -2.70
N SER A 24 -8.39 2.11 -2.14
CA SER A 24 -7.40 1.93 -1.05
C SER A 24 -7.83 2.54 0.29
N VAL A 25 -9.13 2.78 0.49
CA VAL A 25 -9.69 3.28 1.75
C VAL A 25 -10.37 2.11 2.47
N PRO A 26 -9.74 1.52 3.52
CA PRO A 26 -10.27 0.32 4.18
C PRO A 26 -11.71 0.47 4.66
N ASP A 27 -12.02 1.58 5.36
CA ASP A 27 -13.38 1.83 5.88
C ASP A 27 -14.44 1.93 4.77
N TYR A 28 -14.08 2.45 3.60
CA TYR A 28 -14.97 2.49 2.44
C TYR A 28 -15.15 1.09 1.84
N CYS A 29 -14.09 0.31 1.74
CA CYS A 29 -14.15 -1.06 1.23
C CYS A 29 -15.06 -1.97 2.07
N GLU A 30 -15.14 -1.76 3.40
CA GLU A 30 -16.03 -2.54 4.29
C GLU A 30 -17.52 -2.32 3.99
N THR A 31 -17.88 -1.21 3.38
CA THR A 31 -19.27 -0.87 3.08
C THR A 31 -19.59 -0.91 1.57
N HIS A 32 -18.58 -1.02 0.70
CA HIS A 32 -18.71 -0.99 -0.76
C HIS A 32 -18.00 -2.18 -1.41
N HIS A 33 -18.40 -3.39 -1.00
CA HIS A 33 -17.74 -4.65 -1.38
C HIS A 33 -17.68 -4.85 -2.90
N GLU A 34 -18.76 -4.57 -3.61
CA GLU A 34 -18.82 -4.75 -5.06
C GLU A 34 -17.82 -3.85 -5.78
N GLU A 35 -17.78 -2.57 -5.43
CA GLU A 35 -16.89 -1.59 -6.04
C GLU A 35 -15.42 -1.93 -5.72
N ALA A 36 -15.12 -2.30 -4.47
CA ALA A 36 -13.79 -2.73 -4.05
C ALA A 36 -13.35 -3.98 -4.81
N TYR A 37 -14.23 -4.96 -4.98
CA TYR A 37 -13.91 -6.19 -5.72
C TYR A 37 -13.72 -5.91 -7.22
N LEU A 38 -14.58 -5.11 -7.83
CA LEU A 38 -14.43 -4.73 -9.24
C LEU A 38 -13.11 -4.01 -9.51
N THR A 39 -12.71 -3.12 -8.61
CA THR A 39 -11.48 -2.33 -8.77
C THR A 39 -10.23 -3.13 -8.44
N ASN A 40 -10.21 -3.82 -7.28
CA ASN A 40 -9.00 -4.44 -6.76
C ASN A 40 -8.79 -5.88 -7.24
N VAL A 41 -9.82 -6.53 -7.79
CA VAL A 41 -9.74 -7.91 -8.27
C VAL A 41 -10.04 -7.99 -9.76
N THR A 42 -11.26 -7.64 -10.19
CA THR A 42 -11.69 -7.85 -11.58
C THR A 42 -10.86 -7.02 -12.58
N ALA A 43 -10.62 -5.74 -12.28
CA ALA A 43 -9.80 -4.89 -13.15
C ALA A 43 -8.33 -5.36 -13.17
N VAL A 44 -7.81 -5.85 -12.05
CA VAL A 44 -6.46 -6.41 -11.96
C VAL A 44 -6.34 -7.69 -12.78
N GLU A 45 -7.33 -8.58 -12.72
CA GLU A 45 -7.44 -9.78 -13.54
C GLU A 45 -7.42 -9.45 -15.04
N GLN A 46 -8.19 -8.45 -15.46
CA GLN A 46 -8.20 -8.00 -16.85
C GLN A 46 -6.84 -7.47 -17.31
N LEU A 47 -6.16 -6.70 -16.47
CA LEU A 47 -4.81 -6.20 -16.77
C LEU A 47 -3.81 -7.35 -16.86
N ALA A 48 -3.84 -8.32 -15.94
CA ALA A 48 -2.98 -9.48 -15.96
C ALA A 48 -3.17 -10.30 -17.24
N TYR A 49 -4.42 -10.52 -17.66
CA TYR A 49 -4.76 -11.22 -18.90
C TYR A 49 -4.24 -10.50 -20.15
N LEU A 50 -4.39 -9.17 -20.21
CA LEU A 50 -3.86 -8.39 -21.33
C LEU A 50 -2.33 -8.39 -21.34
N CYS A 51 -1.68 -8.27 -20.19
CA CYS A 51 -0.22 -8.36 -20.09
C CYS A 51 0.28 -9.72 -20.59
N GLU A 52 -0.42 -10.82 -20.26
CA GLU A 52 -0.06 -12.15 -20.77
C GLU A 52 -0.21 -12.25 -22.28
N ILE A 53 -1.29 -11.72 -22.87
CA ILE A 53 -1.51 -11.71 -24.33
C ILE A 53 -0.45 -10.89 -25.06
N TYR A 54 -0.17 -9.68 -24.57
CA TYR A 54 0.76 -8.74 -25.22
C TYR A 54 2.22 -9.00 -24.84
N LYS A 55 2.47 -9.98 -23.94
CA LYS A 55 3.79 -10.31 -23.41
C LYS A 55 4.45 -9.13 -22.68
N SER A 56 3.62 -8.28 -22.12
CA SER A 56 4.04 -7.12 -21.31
C SER A 56 4.45 -7.59 -19.91
N ARG A 57 5.45 -6.95 -19.32
CA ARG A 57 5.75 -7.10 -17.90
C ARG A 57 4.68 -6.45 -17.05
N PHE A 58 4.11 -7.16 -16.08
CA PHE A 58 3.07 -6.63 -15.19
C PHE A 58 3.63 -6.34 -13.80
N ILE A 59 3.68 -5.07 -13.40
CA ILE A 59 4.05 -4.64 -12.05
C ILE A 59 2.77 -4.18 -11.34
N HIS A 60 2.42 -4.81 -10.21
CA HIS A 60 1.21 -4.46 -9.45
C HIS A 60 1.56 -4.00 -8.05
N LEU A 61 1.15 -2.77 -7.68
CA LEU A 61 1.30 -2.29 -6.32
C LEU A 61 0.23 -2.90 -5.40
N SER A 62 0.69 -3.66 -4.41
CA SER A 62 -0.11 -4.25 -3.36
C SER A 62 0.19 -3.59 -2.00
N THR A 63 -0.10 -4.25 -0.89
CA THR A 63 -0.11 -3.65 0.45
C THR A 63 0.26 -4.67 1.54
N ASP A 64 0.74 -4.16 2.68
CA ASP A 64 0.89 -4.88 3.95
C ASP A 64 -0.43 -5.37 4.55
N PHE A 65 -1.57 -4.74 4.20
CA PHE A 65 -2.91 -5.15 4.67
C PHE A 65 -3.33 -6.56 4.26
N VAL A 66 -2.53 -7.26 3.47
CA VAL A 66 -2.70 -8.69 3.20
C VAL A 66 -2.38 -9.56 4.43
N PHE A 67 -1.74 -9.00 5.45
CA PHE A 67 -1.39 -9.68 6.70
C PHE A 67 -2.34 -9.32 7.84
N ASP A 68 -2.32 -10.10 8.92
CA ASP A 68 -3.20 -9.91 10.09
C ASP A 68 -2.60 -9.01 11.19
N GLY A 69 -1.37 -8.52 11.00
CA GLY A 69 -0.68 -7.65 11.94
C GLY A 69 -0.18 -8.35 13.22
N LYS A 70 -0.30 -9.69 13.30
CA LYS A 70 0.18 -10.45 14.45
C LYS A 70 1.64 -10.82 14.26
N ILE A 71 2.53 -10.06 14.86
CA ILE A 71 3.93 -10.42 14.96
C ILE A 71 4.07 -11.50 16.03
N ASP A 72 4.85 -12.54 15.76
CA ASP A 72 5.25 -13.49 16.80
C ASP A 72 6.14 -12.76 17.82
N GLU A 73 5.56 -12.42 18.97
CA GLU A 73 6.23 -11.69 20.05
C GLU A 73 7.51 -12.40 20.54
N ASN A 74 7.61 -13.73 20.34
CA ASN A 74 8.77 -14.51 20.77
C ASN A 74 9.94 -14.42 19.79
N SER A 75 9.69 -14.28 18.50
CA SER A 75 10.73 -14.20 17.46
C SER A 75 11.09 -12.77 17.07
N GLY A 76 10.17 -11.80 17.27
CA GLY A 76 10.29 -10.43 16.72
C GLY A 76 10.41 -10.39 15.19
N GLN A 77 10.06 -11.50 14.53
CA GLN A 77 10.22 -11.65 13.08
C GLN A 77 9.14 -10.88 12.35
N LEU A 78 9.54 -9.96 11.47
CA LEU A 78 8.66 -9.25 10.57
C LEU A 78 8.16 -10.18 9.45
N TYR A 79 7.05 -9.80 8.80
CA TYR A 79 6.55 -10.50 7.62
C TYR A 79 7.56 -10.45 6.47
N THR A 80 7.67 -11.58 5.77
CA THR A 80 8.47 -11.73 4.56
C THR A 80 7.54 -12.01 3.37
N GLU A 81 8.09 -12.03 2.17
CA GLU A 81 7.36 -12.37 0.95
C GLU A 81 6.77 -13.80 0.99
N GLU A 82 7.38 -14.68 1.79
CA GLU A 82 6.93 -16.07 1.99
C GLU A 82 5.86 -16.21 3.08
N SER A 83 5.63 -15.14 3.87
CA SER A 83 4.61 -15.16 4.92
C SER A 83 3.21 -15.32 4.33
N LEU A 84 2.39 -16.19 4.94
CA LEU A 84 1.05 -16.47 4.46
C LEU A 84 0.13 -15.27 4.70
N PRO A 85 -0.58 -14.78 3.67
CA PRO A 85 -1.58 -13.75 3.84
C PRO A 85 -2.75 -14.20 4.72
N ALA A 86 -3.19 -13.30 5.61
CA ALA A 86 -4.32 -13.48 6.50
C ALA A 86 -5.06 -12.14 6.72
N PRO A 87 -5.60 -11.51 5.68
CA PRO A 87 -6.17 -10.17 5.76
C PRO A 87 -7.33 -10.08 6.75
N VAL A 88 -7.34 -9.04 7.59
CA VAL A 88 -8.35 -8.82 8.64
C VAL A 88 -9.45 -7.83 8.22
N ASN A 89 -9.35 -7.25 7.03
CA ASN A 89 -10.34 -6.33 6.47
C ASN A 89 -10.57 -6.59 4.99
N TYR A 90 -11.67 -6.03 4.46
CA TYR A 90 -12.08 -6.29 3.08
C TYR A 90 -11.12 -5.69 2.05
N TYR A 91 -10.51 -4.54 2.34
CA TYR A 91 -9.45 -3.98 1.49
C TYR A 91 -8.30 -4.96 1.29
N GLY A 92 -7.69 -5.42 2.39
CA GLY A 92 -6.61 -6.41 2.35
C GLY A 92 -7.02 -7.70 1.64
N PHE A 93 -8.25 -8.19 1.91
CA PHE A 93 -8.81 -9.36 1.23
C PHE A 93 -8.87 -9.17 -0.30
N THR A 94 -9.38 -8.03 -0.77
CA THR A 94 -9.47 -7.78 -2.22
C THR A 94 -8.10 -7.62 -2.87
N LYS A 95 -7.15 -6.97 -2.19
CA LYS A 95 -5.77 -6.86 -2.69
C LYS A 95 -5.10 -8.24 -2.80
N TRP A 96 -5.20 -9.07 -1.77
CA TRP A 96 -4.70 -10.44 -1.81
C TRP A 96 -5.37 -11.28 -2.92
N LYS A 97 -6.68 -11.14 -3.12
CA LYS A 97 -7.37 -11.81 -4.24
C LYS A 97 -6.84 -11.35 -5.59
N GLY A 98 -6.55 -10.06 -5.77
CA GLY A 98 -5.91 -9.53 -6.96
C GLY A 98 -4.52 -10.13 -7.20
N GLU A 99 -3.69 -10.26 -6.15
CA GLU A 99 -2.39 -10.92 -6.22
C GLU A 99 -2.50 -12.37 -6.75
N ASN A 100 -3.48 -13.14 -6.21
CA ASN A 100 -3.71 -14.51 -6.63
C ASN A 100 -4.10 -14.59 -8.12
N ARG A 101 -4.98 -13.68 -8.59
CA ARG A 101 -5.37 -13.64 -10.01
C ARG A 101 -4.19 -13.33 -10.92
N ILE A 102 -3.29 -12.44 -10.51
CA ILE A 102 -2.05 -12.17 -11.26
C ILE A 102 -1.21 -13.42 -11.39
N ALA A 103 -0.93 -14.10 -10.27
CA ALA A 103 -0.09 -15.29 -10.24
C ALA A 103 -0.68 -16.46 -11.04
N GLU A 104 -2.00 -16.56 -11.12
CA GLU A 104 -2.70 -17.60 -11.90
C GLU A 104 -2.67 -17.33 -13.42
N ILE A 105 -2.62 -16.08 -13.85
CA ILE A 105 -2.86 -15.68 -15.25
C ILE A 105 -1.58 -15.22 -15.95
N CYS A 106 -0.77 -14.41 -15.29
CA CYS A 106 0.36 -13.73 -15.91
C CYS A 106 1.67 -14.47 -15.61
N SER A 107 2.44 -14.78 -16.63
CA SER A 107 3.72 -15.48 -16.48
C SER A 107 4.90 -14.53 -16.20
N ASN A 108 4.76 -13.23 -16.48
CA ASN A 108 5.80 -12.22 -16.33
C ASN A 108 5.32 -11.07 -15.46
N TYR A 109 5.41 -11.21 -14.12
CA TYR A 109 4.88 -10.24 -13.18
C TYR A 109 5.78 -9.98 -11.99
N ALA A 110 5.58 -8.82 -11.35
CA ALA A 110 6.03 -8.55 -10.00
C ALA A 110 4.90 -7.90 -9.19
N ILE A 111 4.61 -8.45 -8.03
CA ILE A 111 3.69 -7.91 -7.04
C ILE A 111 4.51 -7.18 -5.99
N VAL A 112 4.28 -5.89 -5.82
CA VAL A 112 5.03 -5.03 -4.92
C VAL A 112 4.15 -4.67 -3.73
N ARG A 113 4.40 -5.27 -2.57
CA ARG A 113 3.74 -4.90 -1.32
C ARG A 113 4.49 -3.73 -0.70
N VAL A 114 3.77 -2.66 -0.46
CA VAL A 114 4.30 -1.44 0.16
C VAL A 114 3.58 -1.16 1.47
N GLU A 115 4.21 -0.41 2.37
CA GLU A 115 3.64 -0.03 3.66
C GLU A 115 3.81 1.47 3.89
N ILE A 116 2.73 2.12 4.33
CA ILE A 116 2.70 3.57 4.67
C ILE A 116 3.59 4.42 3.76
N VAL A 117 3.25 4.44 2.47
CA VAL A 117 3.99 5.24 1.50
C VAL A 117 3.81 6.73 1.80
N TYR A 118 4.92 7.45 1.95
CA TYR A 118 4.90 8.88 2.17
C TYR A 118 5.73 9.63 1.11
N GLY A 119 5.41 10.89 0.95
CA GLY A 119 6.05 11.79 0.01
C GLY A 119 5.20 13.04 -0.20
N LYS A 120 5.59 13.90 -1.12
CA LYS A 120 4.82 15.09 -1.46
C LYS A 120 3.57 14.70 -2.25
N ALA A 121 2.37 14.86 -1.65
CA ALA A 121 1.13 14.66 -2.41
C ALA A 121 0.92 15.78 -3.43
N LEU A 122 0.33 15.42 -4.55
CA LEU A 122 -0.12 16.38 -5.55
C LEU A 122 -1.42 17.06 -5.10
N PRO A 123 -1.73 18.27 -5.61
CA PRO A 123 -2.99 18.94 -5.30
C PRO A 123 -4.20 18.03 -5.58
N GLY A 124 -5.13 17.95 -4.63
CA GLY A 124 -6.34 17.13 -4.76
C GLY A 124 -6.18 15.65 -4.39
N GLN A 125 -4.99 15.19 -4.05
CA GLN A 125 -4.78 13.84 -3.54
C GLN A 125 -4.95 13.76 -2.02
N HIS A 126 -5.29 12.57 -1.52
CA HIS A 126 -5.29 12.30 -0.08
C HIS A 126 -3.86 12.42 0.46
N GLY A 127 -3.71 13.14 1.57
CA GLY A 127 -2.43 13.26 2.26
C GLY A 127 -2.03 11.94 2.93
N ASN A 128 -0.73 11.75 3.12
CA ASN A 128 -0.18 10.68 3.94
C ASN A 128 0.00 11.11 5.40
N ILE A 129 0.39 10.17 6.28
CA ILE A 129 0.57 10.45 7.71
C ILE A 129 1.58 11.58 7.97
N VAL A 130 2.67 11.66 7.21
CA VAL A 130 3.68 12.72 7.35
C VAL A 130 3.06 14.09 7.09
N GLN A 131 2.32 14.23 5.99
CA GLN A 131 1.62 15.49 5.67
C GLN A 131 0.51 15.82 6.66
N LEU A 132 -0.23 14.82 7.13
CA LEU A 132 -1.26 15.02 8.15
C LEU A 132 -0.65 15.64 9.42
N VAL A 133 0.44 15.05 9.92
CA VAL A 133 1.15 15.56 11.09
C VAL A 133 1.67 16.98 10.84
N MET A 134 2.39 17.19 9.73
CA MET A 134 2.91 18.52 9.37
C MET A 134 1.80 19.59 9.33
N ASN A 135 0.69 19.29 8.68
CA ASN A 135 -0.41 20.25 8.53
C ASN A 135 -1.05 20.58 9.86
N ARG A 136 -1.31 19.58 10.72
CA ARG A 136 -1.89 19.78 12.04
C ARG A 136 -1.00 20.62 12.95
N LEU A 137 0.27 20.23 13.06
CA LEU A 137 1.22 20.90 13.95
C LEU A 137 1.54 22.33 13.47
N ASN A 138 1.69 22.57 12.17
CA ASN A 138 1.85 23.92 11.62
C ASN A 138 0.63 24.82 11.89
N ALA A 139 -0.56 24.24 11.97
CA ALA A 139 -1.78 24.97 12.34
C ALA A 139 -1.97 25.13 13.86
N GLY A 140 -1.02 24.68 14.69
CA GLY A 140 -1.13 24.69 16.15
C GLY A 140 -2.24 23.77 16.68
N GLN A 141 -2.60 22.74 15.91
CA GLN A 141 -3.66 21.80 16.24
C GLN A 141 -3.09 20.51 16.83
N GLU A 142 -3.74 20.01 17.87
CA GLU A 142 -3.42 18.72 18.46
C GLU A 142 -3.72 17.57 17.48
N ILE A 143 -2.94 16.51 17.59
CA ILE A 143 -3.14 15.26 16.85
C ILE A 143 -3.06 14.06 17.78
N ARG A 144 -4.04 13.15 17.69
CA ARG A 144 -4.03 11.86 18.38
C ARG A 144 -3.52 10.81 17.42
N VAL A 145 -2.52 10.03 17.82
CA VAL A 145 -1.85 9.03 17.00
C VAL A 145 -1.65 7.73 17.78
N VAL A 146 -1.84 6.58 17.12
CA VAL A 146 -1.71 5.29 17.79
C VAL A 146 -0.24 4.95 18.08
N SER A 147 0.02 4.38 19.26
CA SER A 147 1.34 4.01 19.76
C SER A 147 1.57 2.51 19.86
N ASP A 148 0.59 1.71 19.43
CA ASP A 148 0.59 0.25 19.48
C ASP A 148 0.40 -0.39 18.08
N GLN A 149 0.57 0.39 17.01
CA GLN A 149 0.62 -0.10 15.63
C GLN A 149 2.01 0.17 15.04
N TRP A 150 2.72 -0.89 14.72
CA TRP A 150 4.06 -0.85 14.14
C TRP A 150 4.02 -0.84 12.63
N ARG A 151 4.88 -0.05 12.00
CA ARG A 151 4.93 0.15 10.55
C ARG A 151 6.36 0.41 10.07
N THR A 152 6.60 0.13 8.80
CA THR A 152 7.84 0.46 8.10
C THR A 152 7.57 1.56 7.06
N PRO A 153 7.54 2.85 7.45
CA PRO A 153 7.20 3.94 6.55
C PRO A 153 8.16 3.99 5.36
N THR A 154 7.60 4.11 4.16
CA THR A 154 8.34 3.97 2.91
C THR A 154 8.30 5.26 2.10
N TYR A 155 9.45 5.80 1.73
CA TYR A 155 9.50 6.96 0.86
C TYR A 155 9.10 6.59 -0.57
N VAL A 156 8.22 7.40 -1.18
CA VAL A 156 7.70 7.13 -2.54
C VAL A 156 8.79 7.05 -3.61
N GLY A 157 9.90 7.77 -3.43
CA GLY A 157 11.06 7.69 -4.31
C GLY A 157 11.69 6.29 -4.30
N ASP A 158 11.85 5.68 -3.12
CA ASP A 158 12.41 4.33 -2.98
C ASP A 158 11.48 3.28 -3.61
N VAL A 159 10.15 3.47 -3.50
CA VAL A 159 9.18 2.62 -4.22
C VAL A 159 9.36 2.74 -5.72
N SER A 160 9.54 3.97 -6.23
CA SER A 160 9.76 4.22 -7.67
C SER A 160 11.05 3.55 -8.17
N ASP A 161 12.14 3.70 -7.42
CA ASP A 161 13.44 3.09 -7.76
C ASP A 161 13.36 1.56 -7.73
N GLY A 162 12.67 1.01 -6.73
CA GLY A 162 12.42 -0.43 -6.63
C GLY A 162 11.60 -0.97 -7.81
N VAL A 163 10.53 -0.28 -8.18
CA VAL A 163 9.70 -0.62 -9.35
C VAL A 163 10.53 -0.56 -10.65
N GLN A 164 11.37 0.47 -10.82
CA GLN A 164 12.25 0.57 -11.98
C GLN A 164 13.19 -0.64 -12.07
N ARG A 165 13.82 -1.03 -10.96
CA ARG A 165 14.70 -2.21 -10.92
C ARG A 165 13.96 -3.50 -11.27
N LEU A 166 12.69 -3.64 -10.82
CA LEU A 166 11.87 -4.81 -11.16
C LEU A 166 11.46 -4.85 -12.63
N ILE A 167 11.36 -3.73 -13.32
CA ILE A 167 11.19 -3.67 -14.78
C ILE A 167 12.47 -4.14 -15.48
N GLU A 168 13.62 -3.68 -15.03
CA GLU A 168 14.91 -3.94 -15.67
C GLU A 168 15.41 -5.39 -15.47
N ASN A 169 15.23 -5.96 -14.27
CA ASN A 169 15.80 -7.27 -13.92
C ASN A 169 14.89 -8.46 -14.19
N THR A 170 13.65 -8.23 -14.55
CA THR A 170 12.65 -9.27 -14.88
C THR A 170 12.41 -10.36 -13.82
N ALA A 171 12.79 -10.13 -12.56
CA ALA A 171 12.52 -11.07 -11.47
C ALA A 171 11.02 -11.21 -11.22
N ASN A 172 10.51 -12.44 -11.18
CA ASN A 172 9.09 -12.74 -10.97
C ASN A 172 8.77 -13.03 -9.50
N GLY A 173 7.56 -12.70 -9.10
CA GLY A 173 7.03 -13.05 -7.79
C GLY A 173 6.57 -11.87 -6.97
N ILE A 174 6.60 -12.05 -5.65
CA ILE A 174 6.21 -11.04 -4.66
C ILE A 174 7.47 -10.39 -4.11
N PHE A 175 7.40 -9.09 -3.90
CA PHE A 175 8.49 -8.27 -3.36
C PHE A 175 7.94 -7.30 -2.32
N HIS A 176 8.62 -7.18 -1.18
CA HIS A 176 8.37 -6.13 -0.22
C HIS A 176 9.30 -4.94 -0.52
N ILE A 177 8.70 -3.78 -0.80
CA ILE A 177 9.45 -2.52 -0.88
C ILE A 177 8.97 -1.64 0.26
N CYS A 178 9.74 -1.62 1.34
CA CYS A 178 9.43 -0.91 2.56
C CYS A 178 10.70 -0.30 3.17
N GLY A 179 10.52 0.67 4.07
CA GLY A 179 11.63 1.19 4.87
C GLY A 179 12.22 0.12 5.76
N ASP A 180 13.46 0.27 6.16
CA ASP A 180 14.20 -0.66 7.02
C ASP A 180 14.00 -0.38 8.52
N GLU A 181 13.42 0.76 8.88
CA GLU A 181 13.11 1.13 10.26
C GLU A 181 11.64 0.83 10.59
N CYS A 182 11.42 -0.06 11.57
CA CYS A 182 10.10 -0.36 12.10
C CYS A 182 9.79 0.55 13.29
N MET A 183 8.70 1.31 13.22
CA MET A 183 8.30 2.27 14.24
C MET A 183 6.78 2.37 14.38
N THR A 184 6.32 2.84 15.53
CA THR A 184 4.90 3.11 15.75
C THR A 184 4.45 4.37 14.99
N ILE A 185 3.14 4.49 14.73
CA ILE A 185 2.58 5.71 14.13
C ILE A 185 2.89 6.95 15.00
N ALA A 186 2.91 6.80 16.33
CA ALA A 186 3.30 7.88 17.24
C ALA A 186 4.77 8.28 17.06
N GLU A 187 5.69 7.31 16.92
CA GLU A 187 7.10 7.58 16.65
C GLU A 187 7.28 8.28 15.30
N ILE A 188 6.56 7.87 14.25
CA ILE A 188 6.55 8.59 12.96
C ILE A 188 6.15 10.06 13.17
N ALA A 189 5.10 10.32 13.94
CA ALA A 189 4.65 11.68 14.21
C ALA A 189 5.70 12.51 14.97
N PHE A 190 6.36 11.92 15.95
CA PHE A 190 7.45 12.59 16.69
C PHE A 190 8.67 12.85 15.79
N HIS A 191 9.06 11.92 14.94
CA HIS A 191 10.14 12.14 13.97
C HIS A 191 9.82 13.29 13.00
N VAL A 192 8.59 13.36 12.51
CA VAL A 192 8.15 14.48 11.66
C VAL A 192 8.26 15.80 12.43
N ALA A 193 7.80 15.86 13.67
CA ALA A 193 7.88 17.07 14.49
C ALA A 193 9.33 17.52 14.71
N ASP A 194 10.24 16.59 15.02
CA ASP A 194 11.66 16.87 15.25
C ASP A 194 12.35 17.37 13.96
N CYS A 195 12.17 16.67 12.84
CA CYS A 195 12.76 17.07 11.56
C CYS A 195 12.28 18.45 11.08
N MET A 196 11.00 18.75 11.31
CA MET A 196 10.38 19.99 10.87
C MET A 196 10.43 21.09 11.93
N LYS A 197 10.99 20.82 13.13
CA LYS A 197 11.08 21.73 14.29
C LYS A 197 9.70 22.26 14.73
N LEU A 198 8.73 21.35 14.76
CA LEU A 198 7.35 21.64 15.19
C LEU A 198 7.13 21.27 16.66
N ASP A 199 6.05 21.77 17.25
CA ASP A 199 5.74 21.56 18.67
C ASP A 199 5.27 20.12 18.94
N ARG A 200 6.13 19.32 19.56
CA ARG A 200 5.85 17.94 19.98
C ARG A 200 4.75 17.82 21.03
N SER A 201 4.50 18.86 21.81
CA SER A 201 3.48 18.81 22.88
C SER A 201 2.06 18.67 22.34
N LEU A 202 1.86 18.96 21.06
CA LEU A 202 0.59 18.78 20.36
C LEU A 202 0.33 17.33 19.90
N ILE A 203 1.30 16.41 20.07
CA ILE A 203 1.14 15.00 19.70
C ILE A 203 0.72 14.21 20.93
N HIS A 204 -0.44 13.56 20.84
CA HIS A 204 -1.02 12.76 21.93
C HIS A 204 -1.07 11.30 21.52
N PRO A 205 -0.12 10.45 21.99
CA PRO A 205 -0.17 9.01 21.79
C PRO A 205 -1.43 8.42 22.45
N ILE A 206 -2.09 7.52 21.72
CA ILE A 206 -3.25 6.75 22.17
C ILE A 206 -3.08 5.29 21.79
N THR A 207 -3.91 4.40 22.33
CA THR A 207 -3.95 3.01 21.89
C THR A 207 -5.00 2.82 20.78
N THR A 208 -4.88 1.73 20.03
CA THR A 208 -5.89 1.33 19.03
C THR A 208 -7.29 1.23 19.64
N LYS A 209 -7.39 0.77 20.89
CA LYS A 209 -8.67 0.72 21.63
C LYS A 209 -9.32 2.11 21.82
N ASP A 210 -8.49 3.13 22.02
CA ASP A 210 -8.97 4.50 22.24
C ASP A 210 -9.38 5.19 20.94
N MET A 211 -8.88 4.71 19.79
CA MET A 211 -9.12 5.33 18.48
C MET A 211 -10.49 5.03 17.90
N LYS A 212 -11.18 3.98 18.37
CA LYS A 212 -12.49 3.53 17.84
C LYS A 212 -12.47 3.40 16.31
N GLU A 213 -11.45 2.74 15.77
CA GLU A 213 -11.39 2.46 14.34
C GLU A 213 -12.62 1.63 13.92
N ALA A 214 -13.21 2.01 12.77
CA ALA A 214 -14.37 1.30 12.23
C ALA A 214 -13.94 -0.05 11.62
N THR A 215 -12.71 -0.14 11.14
CA THR A 215 -12.17 -1.29 10.41
C THR A 215 -10.88 -1.78 11.08
N PRO A 216 -10.71 -3.09 11.33
CA PRO A 216 -9.46 -3.66 11.84
C PRO A 216 -8.27 -3.37 10.88
N ARG A 217 -7.11 -3.09 11.48
CA ARG A 217 -5.88 -2.73 10.73
C ARG A 217 -4.67 -3.45 11.25
#